data_b0f0e2f206ad44baa6ab0714597db424
#
_entry.id   b0f0e2f206ad44baa6ab0714597db424
#
_cell.length_a   1.000
_cell.length_b   1.000
_cell.length_c   1.000
_cell.angle_alpha   90.00
_cell.angle_beta   90.00
_cell.angle_gamma   90.00
#
_symmetry.space_group_name_H-M   'P 1'
#
loop_
_entity.id
_entity.type
_entity.pdbx_description
1 polymer ?
#
loop_
_entity_poly.entity_id
_entity_poly.type
_entity_poly.pdbx_seq_one_letter_code
_entity_poly.pdbx_strand_id
1 'polypeptide(L)'
;MTKDVSLEVDLGPLHLKNPIMPASGTFDIRCTLLNEKELNRLGAILPKSIAFQEREGNPGPRICETDCGLLNAVGVPSKGIEYFTKEELPLFKKANNIIIVSLVGNSIPDFCNLAGYLNNIEEISALEINLSCPNLNNGIPFGVNQDKLYELIFNIKKNTSKPIIAKLSPNVSDIKEMALTAKNAGAQIITVANTLMGMAIDVDKQVFRLGNTMGGLSGPAIRPIIVRMIWEIAQSVDIPIIGVGGVYCAENAIEMLLAGASAVQIGSANFFNPYVMLEVIEGIEKYLIKKKYNSIQDIIGLMKN
;
A
#
# COMPACT_ATOMS: atom_id res chain seq x y z
N MET A 1 -4.36 14.94 34.09
CA MET A 1 -3.50 13.88 33.50
C MET A 1 -4.14 13.48 32.19
N THR A 2 -3.51 13.79 31.06
CA THR A 2 -3.93 13.28 29.75
C THR A 2 -3.78 11.77 29.81
N LYS A 3 -4.85 11.04 29.57
CA LYS A 3 -4.83 9.58 29.56
C LYS A 3 -4.05 9.16 28.32
N ASP A 4 -2.91 8.49 28.50
CA ASP A 4 -2.18 7.91 27.35
C ASP A 4 -3.07 6.84 26.71
N VAL A 5 -3.28 6.97 25.40
CA VAL A 5 -4.02 5.98 24.60
C VAL A 5 -3.02 5.17 23.78
N SER A 6 -3.28 3.87 23.61
CA SER A 6 -2.43 3.02 22.77
C SER A 6 -2.85 3.12 21.31
N LEU A 7 -1.87 3.38 20.44
CA LEU A 7 -2.02 3.33 19.00
C LEU A 7 -1.45 2.03 18.39
N GLU A 8 -0.94 1.12 19.20
CA GLU A 8 -0.33 -0.13 18.76
C GLU A 8 -1.34 -1.03 18.05
N VAL A 9 -0.91 -1.61 16.93
CA VAL A 9 -1.72 -2.53 16.14
C VAL A 9 -0.93 -3.77 15.75
N ASP A 10 -1.62 -4.92 15.76
CA ASP A 10 -1.10 -6.18 15.27
C ASP A 10 -1.60 -6.45 13.85
N LEU A 11 -0.68 -6.69 12.94
CA LEU A 11 -0.95 -7.14 11.58
C LEU A 11 -0.56 -8.63 11.44
N GLY A 12 -1.06 -9.47 12.33
CA GLY A 12 -0.67 -10.87 12.40
C GLY A 12 0.81 -11.01 12.79
N PRO A 13 1.72 -11.28 11.85
CA PRO A 13 3.14 -11.45 12.17
C PRO A 13 3.90 -10.12 12.43
N LEU A 14 3.28 -8.97 12.23
CA LEU A 14 3.90 -7.65 12.41
C LEU A 14 3.20 -6.89 13.54
N HIS A 15 3.99 -6.38 14.48
CA HIS A 15 3.53 -5.49 15.53
C HIS A 15 3.98 -4.06 15.23
N LEU A 16 3.03 -3.14 15.04
CA LEU A 16 3.27 -1.74 14.70
C LEU A 16 2.95 -0.83 15.87
N LYS A 17 3.78 0.18 16.11
CA LYS A 17 3.57 1.19 17.17
C LYS A 17 2.35 2.10 16.94
N ASN A 18 1.87 2.19 15.69
CA ASN A 18 0.63 2.85 15.29
C ASN A 18 0.22 2.37 13.88
N PRO A 19 -1.02 2.64 13.42
CA PRO A 19 -1.53 2.09 12.17
C PRO A 19 -1.05 2.79 10.89
N ILE A 20 -0.24 3.86 10.94
CA ILE A 20 0.01 4.74 9.79
C ILE A 20 1.37 4.49 9.17
N MET A 21 1.36 4.36 7.83
CA MET A 21 2.57 4.17 7.02
C MET A 21 2.40 4.78 5.62
N PRO A 22 3.48 5.08 4.88
CA PRO A 22 3.38 5.53 3.49
C PRO A 22 2.89 4.39 2.57
N ALA A 23 2.19 4.74 1.50
CA ALA A 23 1.89 3.80 0.42
C ALA A 23 3.08 3.66 -0.53
N SER A 24 3.29 2.46 -1.09
CA SER A 24 4.34 2.23 -2.06
C SER A 24 4.20 3.17 -3.27
N GLY A 25 5.33 3.69 -3.76
CA GLY A 25 5.38 4.61 -4.91
C GLY A 25 5.15 6.08 -4.61
N THR A 26 4.81 6.45 -3.37
CA THR A 26 4.56 7.85 -2.97
C THR A 26 5.51 8.35 -1.88
N PHE A 27 6.51 7.56 -1.53
CA PHE A 27 7.51 7.89 -0.52
C PHE A 27 8.92 7.52 -1.01
N ASP A 28 9.85 8.48 -0.95
CA ASP A 28 11.28 8.28 -1.20
C ASP A 28 12.07 8.91 -0.05
N ILE A 29 12.89 8.09 0.64
CA ILE A 29 13.68 8.53 1.79
C ILE A 29 14.68 9.64 1.45
N ARG A 30 15.09 9.75 0.19
CA ARG A 30 16.05 10.76 -0.28
C ARG A 30 15.40 12.12 -0.54
N CYS A 31 14.06 12.13 -0.71
CA CYS A 31 13.30 13.33 -1.05
C CYS A 31 12.31 13.74 0.06
N THR A 32 12.18 12.94 1.13
CA THR A 32 11.30 13.28 2.23
C THR A 32 11.83 14.47 3.03
N LEU A 33 10.90 15.28 3.54
CA LEU A 33 11.22 16.34 4.51
C LEU A 33 11.23 15.83 5.96
N LEU A 34 10.81 14.59 6.20
CA LEU A 34 10.83 13.97 7.53
C LEU A 34 12.25 13.60 7.92
N ASN A 35 12.66 13.97 9.12
CA ASN A 35 13.92 13.55 9.70
C ASN A 35 13.82 12.13 10.30
N GLU A 36 14.95 11.56 10.75
CA GLU A 36 15.03 10.20 11.28
C GLU A 36 14.08 9.95 12.47
N LYS A 37 13.91 10.95 13.37
CA LYS A 37 13.00 10.84 14.51
C LYS A 37 11.53 10.84 14.09
N GLU A 38 11.18 11.64 13.11
CA GLU A 38 9.84 11.70 12.53
C GLU A 38 9.52 10.43 11.75
N LEU A 39 10.47 9.89 10.98
CA LEU A 39 10.34 8.60 10.31
C LEU A 39 10.17 7.46 11.32
N ASN A 40 10.88 7.51 12.43
CA ASN A 40 10.69 6.52 13.50
C ASN A 40 9.26 6.55 14.10
N ARG A 41 8.56 7.68 14.09
CA ARG A 41 7.18 7.79 14.59
C ARG A 41 6.15 7.05 13.75
N LEU A 42 6.43 6.75 12.47
CA LEU A 42 5.51 6.00 11.61
C LEU A 42 5.37 4.55 12.09
N GLY A 43 4.26 3.90 11.79
CA GLY A 43 4.04 2.49 12.13
C GLY A 43 4.98 1.56 11.37
N ALA A 44 5.18 1.83 10.09
CA ALA A 44 6.16 1.17 9.22
C ALA A 44 6.61 2.11 8.11
N ILE A 45 7.64 1.73 7.36
CA ILE A 45 8.10 2.44 6.16
C ILE A 45 7.98 1.51 4.96
N LEU A 46 7.35 2.01 3.89
CA LEU A 46 7.29 1.34 2.59
C LEU A 46 8.04 2.18 1.56
N PRO A 47 9.19 1.70 1.05
CA PRO A 47 9.83 2.28 -0.11
C PRO A 47 8.97 2.08 -1.38
N LYS A 48 9.38 2.76 -2.45
CA LYS A 48 8.85 2.53 -3.79
C LYS A 48 9.01 1.07 -4.18
N SER A 49 8.06 0.54 -4.97
CA SER A 49 8.12 -0.86 -5.43
C SER A 49 9.42 -1.16 -6.15
N ILE A 50 10.00 -2.32 -5.85
CA ILE A 50 11.30 -2.75 -6.34
C ILE A 50 11.10 -3.87 -7.37
N ALA A 51 11.78 -3.76 -8.51
CA ALA A 51 11.91 -4.82 -9.50
C ALA A 51 13.24 -5.57 -9.34
N PHE A 52 13.31 -6.79 -9.85
CA PHE A 52 14.58 -7.55 -9.84
C PHE A 52 15.67 -6.84 -10.66
N GLN A 53 15.31 -6.40 -11.86
CA GLN A 53 16.16 -5.62 -12.75
C GLN A 53 15.72 -4.17 -12.83
N GLU A 54 16.55 -3.31 -13.42
CA GLU A 54 16.21 -1.92 -13.69
C GLU A 54 14.99 -1.81 -14.62
N ARG A 55 14.15 -0.79 -14.36
CA ARG A 55 12.96 -0.44 -15.15
C ARG A 55 12.90 1.07 -15.30
N GLU A 56 12.73 1.55 -16.50
CA GLU A 56 12.61 2.99 -16.79
C GLU A 56 11.22 3.56 -16.44
N GLY A 57 10.19 2.72 -16.45
CA GLY A 57 8.79 3.14 -16.36
C GLY A 57 8.21 3.56 -17.69
N ASN A 58 7.03 4.19 -17.67
CA ASN A 58 6.33 4.61 -18.87
C ASN A 58 6.85 5.95 -19.40
N PRO A 59 6.61 6.28 -20.69
CA PRO A 59 6.88 7.60 -21.24
C PRO A 59 5.99 8.67 -20.57
N GLY A 60 6.42 9.93 -20.60
CA GLY A 60 5.66 11.06 -20.09
C GLY A 60 4.56 11.54 -21.06
N PRO A 61 3.60 12.33 -20.53
CA PRO A 61 3.36 12.69 -19.13
C PRO A 61 2.90 11.51 -18.26
N ARG A 62 3.46 11.38 -17.07
CA ARG A 62 3.20 10.24 -16.17
C ARG A 62 2.15 10.50 -15.12
N ILE A 63 1.84 11.77 -14.86
CA ILE A 63 0.88 12.22 -13.84
C ILE A 63 0.07 13.38 -14.43
N CYS A 64 -1.22 13.42 -14.12
CA CYS A 64 -2.04 14.61 -14.31
C CYS A 64 -3.05 14.76 -13.17
N GLU A 65 -3.35 16.00 -12.83
CA GLU A 65 -4.36 16.35 -11.84
C GLU A 65 -5.77 16.12 -12.39
N THR A 66 -6.70 15.79 -11.49
CA THR A 66 -8.14 15.76 -11.71
C THR A 66 -8.81 16.64 -10.65
N ASP A 67 -10.10 16.92 -10.79
CA ASP A 67 -10.83 17.79 -9.85
C ASP A 67 -10.74 17.30 -8.39
N CYS A 68 -10.63 15.99 -8.17
CA CYS A 68 -10.61 15.39 -6.84
C CYS A 68 -9.49 14.33 -6.66
N GLY A 69 -8.33 14.52 -7.28
CA GLY A 69 -7.22 13.60 -7.12
C GLY A 69 -6.20 13.65 -8.24
N LEU A 70 -5.50 12.54 -8.44
CA LEU A 70 -4.44 12.38 -9.43
C LEU A 70 -4.67 11.14 -10.28
N LEU A 71 -4.46 11.27 -11.59
CA LEU A 71 -4.24 10.11 -12.47
C LEU A 71 -2.74 9.89 -12.66
N ASN A 72 -2.29 8.66 -12.56
CA ASN A 72 -0.90 8.30 -12.77
C ASN A 72 -0.72 7.07 -13.68
N ALA A 73 0.28 7.14 -14.51
CA ALA A 73 0.76 6.03 -15.33
C ALA A 73 2.29 5.98 -15.27
N VAL A 74 2.84 5.87 -14.05
CA VAL A 74 4.30 5.97 -13.81
C VAL A 74 5.06 4.76 -14.36
N GLY A 75 4.46 3.57 -14.40
CA GLY A 75 5.08 2.35 -14.94
C GLY A 75 6.10 1.71 -14.00
N VAL A 76 6.03 2.05 -12.71
CA VAL A 76 6.89 1.50 -11.63
C VAL A 76 8.38 1.49 -12.01
N PRO A 77 9.03 2.65 -12.26
CA PRO A 77 10.47 2.71 -12.47
C PRO A 77 11.21 2.25 -11.20
N SER A 78 12.25 1.46 -11.40
CA SER A 78 13.07 0.88 -10.35
C SER A 78 14.51 0.78 -10.84
N LYS A 79 15.48 1.03 -9.98
CA LYS A 79 16.91 0.80 -10.29
C LYS A 79 17.37 -0.63 -10.02
N GLY A 80 16.43 -1.52 -9.70
CA GLY A 80 16.69 -2.92 -9.42
C GLY A 80 17.07 -3.21 -7.97
N ILE A 81 17.07 -4.51 -7.65
CA ILE A 81 17.26 -5.00 -6.29
C ILE A 81 18.65 -4.71 -5.73
N GLU A 82 19.69 -4.77 -6.56
CA GLU A 82 21.05 -4.51 -6.11
C GLU A 82 21.25 -3.06 -5.70
N TYR A 83 20.71 -2.12 -6.47
CA TYR A 83 20.76 -0.70 -6.12
C TYR A 83 19.99 -0.43 -4.82
N PHE A 84 18.79 -1.01 -4.70
CA PHE A 84 18.00 -0.88 -3.46
C PHE A 84 18.78 -1.34 -2.24
N THR A 85 19.38 -2.53 -2.30
CA THR A 85 20.07 -3.11 -1.15
C THR A 85 21.37 -2.39 -0.80
N LYS A 86 22.09 -1.88 -1.80
CA LYS A 86 23.38 -1.19 -1.59
C LYS A 86 23.21 0.30 -1.22
N GLU A 87 22.25 0.98 -1.85
CA GLU A 87 22.17 2.45 -1.77
C GLU A 87 20.96 2.96 -0.97
N GLU A 88 19.80 2.28 -1.06
CA GLU A 88 18.57 2.78 -0.43
C GLU A 88 18.31 2.16 0.94
N LEU A 89 18.44 0.84 1.06
CA LEU A 89 18.18 0.13 2.32
C LEU A 89 18.98 0.68 3.51
N PRO A 90 20.28 1.03 3.36
CA PRO A 90 21.04 1.64 4.46
C PRO A 90 20.44 2.95 4.97
N LEU A 91 19.77 3.72 4.10
CA LEU A 91 19.08 4.96 4.49
C LEU A 91 17.83 4.65 5.32
N PHE A 92 17.04 3.66 4.88
CA PHE A 92 15.84 3.23 5.62
C PHE A 92 16.17 2.68 7.00
N LYS A 93 17.30 1.99 7.16
CA LYS A 93 17.78 1.47 8.46
C LYS A 93 17.98 2.57 9.50
N LYS A 94 18.41 3.78 9.11
CA LYS A 94 18.61 4.91 10.02
C LYS A 94 17.32 5.34 10.72
N ALA A 95 16.17 5.14 10.09
CA ALA A 95 14.89 5.46 10.69
C ALA A 95 14.50 4.53 11.86
N ASN A 96 15.22 3.41 12.05
CA ASN A 96 14.95 2.41 13.09
C ASN A 96 13.47 2.03 13.19
N ASN A 97 12.91 1.59 12.07
CA ASN A 97 11.49 1.28 11.92
C ASN A 97 11.30 -0.04 11.18
N ILE A 98 10.08 -0.58 11.21
CA ILE A 98 9.66 -1.73 10.41
C ILE A 98 9.74 -1.35 8.93
N ILE A 99 10.45 -2.16 8.13
CA ILE A 99 10.58 -1.95 6.69
C ILE A 99 9.78 -3.03 5.96
N ILE A 100 8.79 -2.59 5.18
CA ILE A 100 7.98 -3.45 4.32
C ILE A 100 8.37 -3.13 2.88
N VAL A 101 8.83 -4.12 2.11
CA VAL A 101 9.27 -3.91 0.73
C VAL A 101 8.19 -4.29 -0.25
N SER A 102 7.79 -3.34 -1.10
CA SER A 102 6.83 -3.61 -2.17
C SER A 102 7.53 -4.18 -3.39
N LEU A 103 7.03 -5.32 -3.89
CA LEU A 103 7.60 -6.05 -5.04
C LEU A 103 6.79 -5.84 -6.30
N VAL A 104 7.49 -5.69 -7.42
CA VAL A 104 6.91 -5.66 -8.75
C VAL A 104 7.69 -6.59 -9.68
N GLY A 105 6.98 -7.37 -10.48
CA GLY A 105 7.56 -8.28 -11.47
C GLY A 105 6.67 -8.41 -12.70
N ASN A 106 7.23 -8.91 -13.78
CA ASN A 106 6.51 -9.15 -15.04
C ASN A 106 6.10 -10.62 -15.18
N SER A 107 6.66 -11.49 -14.35
CA SER A 107 6.42 -12.93 -14.35
C SER A 107 6.49 -13.50 -12.93
N ILE A 108 5.93 -14.69 -12.70
CA ILE A 108 6.04 -15.39 -11.43
C ILE A 108 7.51 -15.61 -11.02
N PRO A 109 8.42 -16.05 -11.90
CA PRO A 109 9.84 -16.15 -11.57
C PRO A 109 10.47 -14.85 -11.08
N ASP A 110 10.10 -13.67 -11.65
CA ASP A 110 10.63 -12.38 -11.20
C ASP A 110 10.29 -12.14 -9.72
N PHE A 111 9.02 -12.35 -9.34
CA PHE A 111 8.59 -12.21 -7.95
C PHE A 111 9.24 -13.23 -7.02
N CYS A 112 9.37 -14.48 -7.45
CA CYS A 112 10.02 -15.54 -6.66
C CYS A 112 11.50 -15.24 -6.42
N ASN A 113 12.22 -14.77 -7.45
CA ASN A 113 13.62 -14.37 -7.34
C ASN A 113 13.80 -13.19 -6.38
N LEU A 114 12.92 -12.17 -6.49
CA LEU A 114 12.91 -11.02 -5.56
C LEU A 114 12.66 -11.48 -4.12
N ALA A 115 11.63 -12.30 -3.91
CA ALA A 115 11.26 -12.78 -2.58
C ALA A 115 12.38 -13.63 -1.96
N GLY A 116 13.00 -14.52 -2.74
CA GLY A 116 14.14 -15.33 -2.32
C GLY A 116 15.37 -14.50 -1.97
N TYR A 117 15.68 -13.49 -2.78
CA TYR A 117 16.80 -12.59 -2.51
C TYR A 117 16.60 -11.79 -1.21
N LEU A 118 15.40 -11.23 -1.01
CA LEU A 118 15.06 -10.42 0.15
C LEU A 118 14.82 -11.26 1.43
N ASN A 119 14.62 -12.56 1.28
CA ASN A 119 14.36 -13.46 2.42
C ASN A 119 15.47 -13.41 3.47
N ASN A 120 16.73 -13.31 3.03
CA ASN A 120 17.90 -13.35 3.89
C ASN A 120 18.35 -11.97 4.42
N ILE A 121 17.60 -10.91 4.12
CA ILE A 121 17.90 -9.55 4.60
C ILE A 121 17.09 -9.31 5.87
N GLU A 122 17.75 -9.34 7.03
CA GLU A 122 17.12 -9.27 8.36
C GLU A 122 16.31 -7.98 8.57
N GLU A 123 16.76 -6.87 8.02
CA GLU A 123 16.12 -5.56 8.18
C GLU A 123 14.75 -5.46 7.51
N ILE A 124 14.43 -6.36 6.59
CA ILE A 124 13.14 -6.39 5.91
C ILE A 124 12.17 -7.25 6.70
N SER A 125 11.07 -6.65 7.15
CA SER A 125 10.09 -7.31 8.03
C SER A 125 8.98 -8.03 7.26
N ALA A 126 8.60 -7.55 6.07
CA ALA A 126 7.56 -8.16 5.24
C ALA A 126 7.69 -7.75 3.77
N LEU A 127 6.98 -8.48 2.89
CA LEU A 127 6.93 -8.24 1.45
C LEU A 127 5.50 -7.91 1.01
N GLU A 128 5.29 -6.72 0.45
CA GLU A 128 4.01 -6.33 -0.18
C GLU A 128 4.05 -6.69 -1.67
N ILE A 129 3.17 -7.57 -2.13
CA ILE A 129 3.12 -8.02 -3.52
C ILE A 129 2.16 -7.12 -4.30
N ASN A 130 2.69 -6.36 -5.26
CA ASN A 130 1.88 -5.50 -6.14
C ASN A 130 1.22 -6.35 -7.23
N LEU A 131 -0.04 -6.72 -7.02
CA LEU A 131 -0.83 -7.58 -7.91
C LEU A 131 -1.36 -6.85 -9.15
N SER A 132 -1.26 -5.54 -9.23
CA SER A 132 -1.75 -4.74 -10.37
C SER A 132 -0.78 -4.70 -11.55
N CYS A 133 0.38 -5.38 -11.46
CA CYS A 133 1.32 -5.45 -12.56
C CYS A 133 0.76 -6.31 -13.71
N PRO A 134 0.84 -5.82 -14.97
CA PRO A 134 0.44 -6.61 -16.12
C PRO A 134 1.39 -7.81 -16.28
N ASN A 135 0.82 -8.99 -16.54
CA ASN A 135 1.59 -10.17 -16.92
C ASN A 135 2.03 -10.01 -18.40
N LEU A 136 3.35 -10.06 -18.66
CA LEU A 136 3.90 -9.91 -20.01
C LEU A 136 3.41 -10.98 -20.99
N ASN A 137 3.08 -12.17 -20.51
CA ASN A 137 2.70 -13.28 -21.40
C ASN A 137 1.31 -13.14 -22.01
N ASN A 138 0.38 -12.41 -21.36
CA ASN A 138 -1.02 -12.30 -21.83
C ASN A 138 -1.62 -10.89 -21.61
N GLY A 139 -0.87 -9.90 -21.12
CA GLY A 139 -1.36 -8.55 -20.85
C GLY A 139 -2.36 -8.42 -19.68
N ILE A 140 -2.78 -9.54 -19.06
CA ILE A 140 -3.76 -9.54 -17.97
C ILE A 140 -3.01 -9.43 -16.64
N PRO A 141 -3.29 -8.41 -15.80
CA PRO A 141 -2.70 -8.30 -14.48
C PRO A 141 -3.01 -9.51 -13.59
N PHE A 142 -2.06 -9.87 -12.72
CA PHE A 142 -2.26 -10.98 -11.77
C PHE A 142 -3.47 -10.74 -10.85
N GLY A 143 -3.71 -9.51 -10.46
CA GLY A 143 -4.75 -9.14 -9.50
C GLY A 143 -6.18 -9.06 -10.05
N VAL A 144 -6.45 -9.46 -11.30
CA VAL A 144 -7.80 -9.50 -11.89
C VAL A 144 -8.25 -10.90 -12.26
N ASN A 145 -7.42 -11.92 -12.02
CA ASN A 145 -7.73 -13.33 -12.27
C ASN A 145 -7.36 -14.17 -11.04
N GLN A 146 -8.30 -14.90 -10.50
CA GLN A 146 -8.13 -15.69 -9.26
C GLN A 146 -7.03 -16.74 -9.38
N ASP A 147 -7.02 -17.52 -10.47
CA ASP A 147 -6.06 -18.61 -10.64
C ASP A 147 -4.62 -18.07 -10.71
N LYS A 148 -4.40 -16.98 -11.46
CA LYS A 148 -3.10 -16.32 -11.56
C LYS A 148 -2.66 -15.67 -10.25
N LEU A 149 -3.59 -15.08 -9.51
CA LEU A 149 -3.32 -14.53 -8.19
C LEU A 149 -2.91 -15.63 -7.23
N TYR A 150 -3.67 -16.73 -7.19
CA TYR A 150 -3.36 -17.88 -6.37
C TYR A 150 -1.96 -18.43 -6.70
N GLU A 151 -1.72 -18.73 -7.98
CA GLU A 151 -0.44 -19.28 -8.47
C GLU A 151 0.73 -18.37 -8.07
N LEU A 152 0.60 -17.05 -8.24
CA LEU A 152 1.64 -16.10 -7.92
C LEU A 152 1.98 -16.12 -6.42
N ILE A 153 0.98 -15.91 -5.53
CA ILE A 153 1.19 -15.85 -4.08
C ILE A 153 1.72 -17.19 -3.57
N PHE A 154 1.14 -18.30 -4.02
CA PHE A 154 1.56 -19.65 -3.63
C PHE A 154 3.03 -19.92 -3.98
N ASN A 155 3.49 -19.52 -5.18
CA ASN A 155 4.88 -19.70 -5.56
C ASN A 155 5.81 -18.75 -4.80
N ILE A 156 5.43 -17.49 -4.56
CA ILE A 156 6.21 -16.58 -3.72
C ILE A 156 6.39 -17.17 -2.32
N LYS A 157 5.31 -17.71 -1.72
CA LYS A 157 5.36 -18.29 -0.36
C LYS A 157 6.35 -19.42 -0.21
N LYS A 158 6.64 -20.17 -1.26
CA LYS A 158 7.67 -21.24 -1.27
C LYS A 158 9.10 -20.69 -1.25
N ASN A 159 9.30 -19.43 -1.62
CA ASN A 159 10.61 -18.80 -1.77
C ASN A 159 10.96 -17.84 -0.61
N THR A 160 10.07 -17.64 0.36
CA THR A 160 10.32 -16.75 1.49
C THR A 160 9.61 -17.21 2.76
N SER A 161 10.27 -17.02 3.90
CA SER A 161 9.67 -17.15 5.24
C SER A 161 9.05 -15.83 5.72
N LYS A 162 9.38 -14.71 5.06
CA LYS A 162 8.83 -13.39 5.43
C LYS A 162 7.31 -13.34 5.23
N PRO A 163 6.62 -12.55 6.06
CA PRO A 163 5.20 -12.27 5.88
C PRO A 163 4.90 -11.72 4.48
N ILE A 164 3.83 -12.24 3.87
CA ILE A 164 3.34 -11.79 2.56
C ILE A 164 2.10 -10.92 2.75
N ILE A 165 2.15 -9.72 2.20
CA ILE A 165 1.05 -8.75 2.11
C ILE A 165 0.57 -8.73 0.66
N ALA A 166 -0.67 -9.12 0.40
CA ALA A 166 -1.24 -9.08 -0.96
C ALA A 166 -1.94 -7.74 -1.20
N LYS A 167 -1.38 -6.89 -2.07
CA LYS A 167 -2.00 -5.61 -2.45
C LYS A 167 -2.92 -5.79 -3.64
N LEU A 168 -4.22 -5.79 -3.37
CA LEU A 168 -5.26 -6.10 -4.34
C LEU A 168 -5.48 -4.98 -5.36
N SER A 169 -5.93 -5.38 -6.54
CA SER A 169 -6.48 -4.47 -7.55
C SER A 169 -7.94 -4.17 -7.24
N PRO A 170 -8.39 -2.91 -7.27
CA PRO A 170 -9.80 -2.57 -7.12
C PRO A 170 -10.60 -2.78 -8.41
N ASN A 171 -9.92 -3.08 -9.54
CA ASN A 171 -10.52 -3.19 -10.87
C ASN A 171 -11.03 -4.61 -11.14
N VAL A 172 -11.86 -5.11 -10.23
CA VAL A 172 -12.46 -6.45 -10.25
C VAL A 172 -13.94 -6.38 -9.92
N SER A 173 -14.70 -7.37 -10.32
CA SER A 173 -16.15 -7.46 -10.04
C SER A 173 -16.43 -7.82 -8.59
N ASP A 174 -15.64 -8.72 -7.99
CA ASP A 174 -15.75 -9.13 -6.59
C ASP A 174 -14.39 -9.10 -5.90
N ILE A 175 -14.21 -8.12 -5.01
CA ILE A 175 -12.98 -7.93 -4.27
C ILE A 175 -12.82 -8.95 -3.13
N LYS A 176 -13.92 -9.51 -2.61
CA LYS A 176 -13.91 -10.51 -1.53
C LYS A 176 -13.31 -11.81 -2.02
N GLU A 177 -13.72 -12.24 -3.22
CA GLU A 177 -13.18 -13.45 -3.85
C GLU A 177 -11.66 -13.33 -4.05
N MET A 178 -11.17 -12.16 -4.46
CA MET A 178 -9.75 -11.90 -4.62
C MET A 178 -9.00 -11.95 -3.27
N ALA A 179 -9.60 -11.41 -2.21
CA ALA A 179 -9.04 -11.44 -0.86
C ALA A 179 -8.98 -12.86 -0.30
N LEU A 180 -10.06 -13.65 -0.45
CA LEU A 180 -10.10 -15.06 -0.05
C LEU A 180 -9.08 -15.88 -0.82
N THR A 181 -8.95 -15.66 -2.12
CA THR A 181 -7.95 -16.34 -2.96
C THR A 181 -6.54 -16.02 -2.50
N ALA A 182 -6.22 -14.75 -2.21
CA ALA A 182 -4.90 -14.35 -1.72
C ALA A 182 -4.59 -15.00 -0.35
N LYS A 183 -5.56 -15.01 0.58
CA LYS A 183 -5.43 -15.69 1.88
C LYS A 183 -5.16 -17.18 1.70
N ASN A 184 -5.96 -17.86 0.88
CA ASN A 184 -5.84 -19.31 0.64
C ASN A 184 -4.51 -19.67 -0.03
N ALA A 185 -3.93 -18.77 -0.82
CA ALA A 185 -2.62 -18.92 -1.43
C ALA A 185 -1.45 -18.67 -0.45
N GLY A 186 -1.71 -18.16 0.76
CA GLY A 186 -0.71 -17.97 1.80
C GLY A 186 -0.36 -16.52 2.14
N ALA A 187 -1.12 -15.54 1.65
CA ALA A 187 -1.01 -14.16 2.14
C ALA A 187 -1.48 -14.07 3.59
N GLN A 188 -0.75 -13.34 4.40
CA GLN A 188 -1.00 -13.18 5.83
C GLN A 188 -1.63 -11.81 6.16
N ILE A 189 -1.59 -10.89 5.21
CA ILE A 189 -2.14 -9.54 5.31
C ILE A 189 -2.66 -9.14 3.91
N ILE A 190 -3.75 -8.38 3.86
CA ILE A 190 -4.32 -7.84 2.61
C ILE A 190 -4.19 -6.32 2.60
N THR A 191 -3.69 -5.72 1.51
CA THR A 191 -3.78 -4.26 1.29
C THR A 191 -4.91 -3.94 0.31
N VAL A 192 -5.84 -3.07 0.70
CA VAL A 192 -7.05 -2.65 -0.04
C VAL A 192 -7.03 -1.13 -0.25
N ALA A 193 -6.80 -0.65 -1.44
CA ALA A 193 -6.45 -1.33 -2.67
C ALA A 193 -5.49 -0.46 -3.50
N ASN A 194 -5.06 -0.95 -4.66
CA ASN A 194 -4.37 -0.14 -5.65
C ASN A 194 -5.32 0.90 -6.27
N THR A 195 -4.86 1.66 -7.26
CA THR A 195 -5.61 2.73 -7.91
C THR A 195 -6.68 2.22 -8.87
N LEU A 196 -7.80 2.93 -8.98
CA LEU A 196 -8.86 2.65 -9.95
C LEU A 196 -8.44 3.12 -11.35
N MET A 197 -8.73 2.32 -12.36
CA MET A 197 -8.44 2.73 -13.75
C MET A 197 -9.29 3.93 -14.16
N GLY A 198 -8.64 4.92 -14.77
CA GLY A 198 -9.25 6.13 -15.27
C GLY A 198 -8.52 6.69 -16.49
N MET A 199 -9.10 7.73 -17.08
CA MET A 199 -8.57 8.44 -18.25
C MET A 199 -8.90 9.93 -18.14
N ALA A 200 -8.03 10.78 -18.70
CA ALA A 200 -8.33 12.20 -18.88
C ALA A 200 -7.89 12.66 -20.27
N ILE A 201 -8.73 13.51 -20.89
CA ILE A 201 -8.52 14.11 -22.20
C ILE A 201 -8.41 15.62 -22.06
N ASP A 202 -7.43 16.22 -22.70
CA ASP A 202 -7.35 17.65 -22.92
C ASP A 202 -8.27 18.00 -24.11
N VAL A 203 -9.38 18.63 -23.83
CA VAL A 203 -10.45 18.88 -24.85
C VAL A 203 -10.03 19.93 -25.87
N ASP A 204 -9.18 20.89 -25.47
CA ASP A 204 -8.71 21.94 -26.35
C ASP A 204 -7.67 21.42 -27.36
N LYS A 205 -6.76 20.59 -26.87
CA LYS A 205 -5.70 19.97 -27.70
C LYS A 205 -6.15 18.66 -28.36
N GLN A 206 -7.27 18.06 -27.93
CA GLN A 206 -7.78 16.77 -28.38
C GLN A 206 -6.74 15.63 -28.26
N VAL A 207 -6.04 15.58 -27.11
CA VAL A 207 -5.04 14.59 -26.77
C VAL A 207 -5.27 13.99 -25.39
N PHE A 208 -4.74 12.80 -25.13
CA PHE A 208 -4.72 12.22 -23.80
C PHE A 208 -3.78 13.01 -22.88
N ARG A 209 -4.20 13.22 -21.63
CA ARG A 209 -3.39 13.95 -20.62
C ARG A 209 -2.24 13.11 -20.07
N LEU A 210 -2.30 11.77 -20.22
CA LEU A 210 -1.22 10.85 -19.89
C LEU A 210 -0.59 10.26 -21.16
N GLY A 211 0.72 10.07 -21.17
CA GLY A 211 1.46 9.44 -22.26
C GLY A 211 1.03 7.97 -22.49
N ASN A 212 0.48 7.31 -21.47
CA ASN A 212 0.00 5.93 -21.52
C ASN A 212 -1.54 5.83 -21.65
N THR A 213 -2.22 6.81 -22.21
CA THR A 213 -3.68 6.85 -22.44
C THR A 213 -4.50 6.73 -21.15
N MET A 214 -4.39 5.62 -20.42
CA MET A 214 -5.05 5.33 -19.15
C MET A 214 -4.07 5.33 -18.00
N GLY A 215 -4.57 5.60 -16.79
CA GLY A 215 -3.78 5.58 -15.57
C GLY A 215 -4.62 5.24 -14.35
N GLY A 216 -3.95 5.08 -13.22
CA GLY A 216 -4.60 4.83 -11.94
C GLY A 216 -5.06 6.13 -11.29
N LEU A 217 -6.35 6.23 -10.95
CA LEU A 217 -6.93 7.31 -10.16
C LEU A 217 -6.67 7.10 -8.67
N SER A 218 -6.13 8.11 -8.02
CA SER A 218 -5.94 8.20 -6.58
C SER A 218 -6.47 9.52 -6.02
N GLY A 219 -6.55 9.64 -4.70
CA GLY A 219 -7.03 10.86 -4.03
C GLY A 219 -8.43 10.72 -3.44
N PRO A 220 -9.02 11.83 -2.94
CA PRO A 220 -10.27 11.80 -2.17
C PRO A 220 -11.45 11.13 -2.88
N ALA A 221 -11.53 11.22 -4.20
CA ALA A 221 -12.63 10.66 -5.00
C ALA A 221 -12.80 9.14 -4.84
N ILE A 222 -11.72 8.40 -4.60
CA ILE A 222 -11.80 6.94 -4.49
C ILE A 222 -12.09 6.43 -3.08
N ARG A 223 -11.98 7.28 -2.04
CA ARG A 223 -12.10 6.83 -0.64
C ARG A 223 -13.40 6.08 -0.34
N PRO A 224 -14.60 6.55 -0.69
CA PRO A 224 -15.84 5.83 -0.37
C PRO A 224 -15.90 4.44 -1.03
N ILE A 225 -15.27 4.26 -2.19
CA ILE A 225 -15.16 2.97 -2.86
C ILE A 225 -14.24 2.04 -2.05
N ILE A 226 -13.09 2.55 -1.60
CA ILE A 226 -12.14 1.78 -0.81
C ILE A 226 -12.71 1.41 0.56
N VAL A 227 -13.40 2.33 1.25
CA VAL A 227 -14.06 2.06 2.54
C VAL A 227 -15.07 0.91 2.40
N ARG A 228 -15.90 0.92 1.35
CA ARG A 228 -16.82 -0.19 1.04
C ARG A 228 -16.05 -1.50 0.83
N MET A 229 -14.99 -1.50 0.03
CA MET A 229 -14.18 -2.69 -0.23
C MET A 229 -13.54 -3.26 1.04
N ILE A 230 -13.02 -2.39 1.92
CA ILE A 230 -12.48 -2.80 3.23
C ILE A 230 -13.57 -3.47 4.05
N TRP A 231 -14.76 -2.87 4.14
CA TRP A 231 -15.88 -3.42 4.89
C TRP A 231 -16.31 -4.79 4.36
N GLU A 232 -16.45 -4.94 3.04
CA GLU A 232 -16.81 -6.22 2.40
C GLU A 232 -15.77 -7.31 2.67
N ILE A 233 -14.48 -7.01 2.56
CA ILE A 233 -13.40 -7.96 2.82
C ILE A 233 -13.35 -8.33 4.30
N ALA A 234 -13.52 -7.36 5.20
CA ALA A 234 -13.51 -7.58 6.64
C ALA A 234 -14.62 -8.52 7.14
N GLN A 235 -15.71 -8.68 6.36
CA GLN A 235 -16.75 -9.71 6.62
C GLN A 235 -16.33 -11.12 6.16
N SER A 236 -15.32 -11.22 5.29
CA SER A 236 -15.03 -12.45 4.56
C SER A 236 -13.70 -13.10 4.97
N VAL A 237 -12.75 -12.33 5.49
CA VAL A 237 -11.44 -12.83 5.89
C VAL A 237 -11.16 -12.52 7.37
N ASP A 238 -10.34 -13.38 8.00
CA ASP A 238 -9.89 -13.25 9.40
C ASP A 238 -8.43 -12.79 9.52
N ILE A 239 -7.80 -12.40 8.39
CA ILE A 239 -6.45 -11.82 8.37
C ILE A 239 -6.50 -10.30 8.33
N PRO A 240 -5.47 -9.59 8.87
CA PRO A 240 -5.46 -8.13 8.94
C PRO A 240 -5.55 -7.47 7.57
N ILE A 241 -6.20 -6.29 7.56
CA ILE A 241 -6.39 -5.47 6.36
C ILE A 241 -5.66 -4.14 6.53
N ILE A 242 -4.92 -3.74 5.51
CA ILE A 242 -4.34 -2.40 5.39
C ILE A 242 -5.18 -1.61 4.38
N GLY A 243 -5.82 -0.52 4.81
CA GLY A 243 -6.58 0.35 3.93
C GLY A 243 -5.68 1.34 3.19
N VAL A 244 -5.94 1.60 1.90
CA VAL A 244 -5.21 2.63 1.14
C VAL A 244 -6.08 3.24 0.05
N GLY A 245 -6.18 4.58 0.04
CA GLY A 245 -6.87 5.36 -1.00
C GLY A 245 -7.68 6.53 -0.46
N GLY A 246 -7.29 7.75 -0.81
CA GLY A 246 -8.01 8.98 -0.49
C GLY A 246 -7.91 9.44 0.97
N VAL A 247 -6.90 9.02 1.71
CA VAL A 247 -6.61 9.49 3.07
C VAL A 247 -5.72 10.72 3.01
N TYR A 248 -6.19 11.83 3.61
CA TYR A 248 -5.47 13.11 3.71
C TYR A 248 -5.68 13.83 5.06
N CYS A 249 -6.46 13.23 5.97
CA CYS A 249 -6.64 13.67 7.35
C CYS A 249 -6.98 12.48 8.26
N ALA A 250 -7.00 12.71 9.56
CA ALA A 250 -7.25 11.65 10.56
C ALA A 250 -8.64 11.01 10.41
N GLU A 251 -9.66 11.81 10.12
CA GLU A 251 -11.04 11.33 9.95
C GLU A 251 -11.12 10.29 8.84
N ASN A 252 -10.36 10.46 7.76
CA ASN A 252 -10.35 9.51 6.64
C ASN A 252 -9.67 8.18 7.02
N ALA A 253 -8.62 8.23 7.82
CA ALA A 253 -7.98 7.02 8.34
C ALA A 253 -8.90 6.31 9.34
N ILE A 254 -9.54 7.05 10.24
CA ILE A 254 -10.50 6.52 11.22
C ILE A 254 -11.68 5.84 10.51
N GLU A 255 -12.20 6.42 9.42
CA GLU A 255 -13.26 5.82 8.60
C GLU A 255 -12.86 4.41 8.09
N MET A 256 -11.62 4.23 7.62
CA MET A 256 -11.11 2.93 7.20
C MET A 256 -10.94 1.95 8.36
N LEU A 257 -10.46 2.43 9.52
CA LEU A 257 -10.32 1.60 10.73
C LEU A 257 -11.68 1.12 11.22
N LEU A 258 -12.69 2.01 11.27
CA LEU A 258 -14.07 1.65 11.62
C LEU A 258 -14.65 0.61 10.67
N ALA A 259 -14.34 0.69 9.38
CA ALA A 259 -14.77 -0.29 8.36
C ALA A 259 -14.10 -1.66 8.50
N GLY A 260 -12.98 -1.76 9.22
CA GLY A 260 -12.30 -3.02 9.51
C GLY A 260 -10.84 -3.10 9.05
N ALA A 261 -10.24 -2.01 8.58
CA ALA A 261 -8.80 -1.96 8.39
C ALA A 261 -8.09 -1.95 9.76
N SER A 262 -6.98 -2.69 9.88
CA SER A 262 -6.11 -2.68 11.07
C SER A 262 -5.01 -1.62 10.97
N ALA A 263 -4.64 -1.24 9.73
CA ALA A 263 -3.68 -0.17 9.47
C ALA A 263 -4.05 0.58 8.18
N VAL A 264 -3.39 1.72 7.94
CA VAL A 264 -3.70 2.61 6.82
C VAL A 264 -2.42 3.08 6.14
N GLN A 265 -2.36 2.93 4.82
CA GLN A 265 -1.32 3.51 3.98
C GLN A 265 -1.77 4.88 3.45
N ILE A 266 -0.89 5.88 3.49
CA ILE A 266 -1.12 7.21 2.93
C ILE A 266 -0.32 7.37 1.63
N GLY A 267 -1.04 7.61 0.53
CA GLY A 267 -0.49 7.69 -0.82
C GLY A 267 -0.29 9.12 -1.31
N SER A 268 -1.06 9.53 -2.31
CA SER A 268 -0.92 10.81 -3.02
C SER A 268 -0.96 12.06 -2.13
N ALA A 269 -1.54 11.99 -0.93
CA ALA A 269 -1.53 13.10 0.03
C ALA A 269 -0.11 13.53 0.43
N ASN A 270 0.88 12.61 0.41
CA ASN A 270 2.28 12.92 0.70
C ASN A 270 2.89 13.93 -0.30
N PHE A 271 2.36 14.04 -1.51
CA PHE A 271 2.84 15.00 -2.51
C PHE A 271 2.40 16.43 -2.22
N PHE A 272 1.29 16.59 -1.49
CA PHE A 272 0.73 17.90 -1.14
C PHE A 272 1.14 18.36 0.27
N ASN A 273 1.22 17.39 1.21
CA ASN A 273 1.64 17.63 2.59
C ASN A 273 2.60 16.54 3.05
N PRO A 274 3.92 16.80 3.08
CA PRO A 274 4.91 15.82 3.52
C PRO A 274 4.76 15.36 4.97
N TYR A 275 4.06 16.13 5.82
CA TYR A 275 3.82 15.83 7.24
C TYR A 275 2.47 15.15 7.49
N VAL A 276 1.66 14.90 6.46
CA VAL A 276 0.30 14.36 6.59
C VAL A 276 0.23 13.08 7.43
N MET A 277 1.22 12.21 7.34
CA MET A 277 1.25 10.96 8.12
C MET A 277 1.34 11.24 9.62
N LEU A 278 2.17 12.18 10.03
CA LEU A 278 2.32 12.58 11.44
C LEU A 278 1.06 13.27 11.95
N GLU A 279 0.47 14.16 11.15
CA GLU A 279 -0.79 14.85 11.47
C GLU A 279 -1.95 13.86 11.64
N VAL A 280 -1.99 12.81 10.80
CA VAL A 280 -2.99 11.74 10.91
C VAL A 280 -2.80 10.93 12.18
N ILE A 281 -1.56 10.57 12.56
CA ILE A 281 -1.26 9.88 13.83
C ILE A 281 -1.77 10.71 15.01
N GLU A 282 -1.40 11.99 15.07
CA GLU A 282 -1.83 12.89 16.15
C GLU A 282 -3.36 13.12 16.18
N GLY A 283 -3.98 13.16 14.99
CA GLY A 283 -5.43 13.30 14.88
C GLY A 283 -6.18 12.06 15.36
N ILE A 284 -5.66 10.86 15.10
CA ILE A 284 -6.22 9.59 15.63
C ILE A 284 -6.13 9.59 17.17
N GLU A 285 -4.97 9.94 17.72
CA GLU A 285 -4.79 10.01 19.17
C GLU A 285 -5.81 10.97 19.82
N LYS A 286 -5.95 12.19 19.27
CA LYS A 286 -6.94 13.17 19.73
C LYS A 286 -8.38 12.64 19.65
N TYR A 287 -8.71 11.89 18.57
CA TYR A 287 -10.03 11.27 18.42
C TYR A 287 -10.30 10.24 19.52
N LEU A 288 -9.34 9.34 19.81
CA LEU A 288 -9.48 8.31 20.85
C LEU A 288 -9.68 8.95 22.23
N ILE A 289 -8.88 9.96 22.57
CA ILE A 289 -9.01 10.72 23.83
C ILE A 289 -10.40 11.38 23.93
N LYS A 290 -10.83 12.07 22.86
CA LYS A 290 -12.14 12.74 22.81
C LYS A 290 -13.30 11.77 22.99
N LYS A 291 -13.19 10.56 22.41
CA LYS A 291 -14.21 9.52 22.46
C LYS A 291 -14.07 8.61 23.70
N LYS A 292 -13.05 8.82 24.55
CA LYS A 292 -12.75 8.05 25.75
C LYS A 292 -12.41 6.59 25.50
N TYR A 293 -11.86 6.27 24.33
CA TYR A 293 -11.26 4.97 24.05
C TYR A 293 -9.89 4.85 24.73
N ASN A 294 -9.45 3.63 25.02
CA ASN A 294 -8.14 3.37 25.62
C ASN A 294 -7.11 2.94 24.57
N SER A 295 -7.59 2.38 23.47
CA SER A 295 -6.76 1.82 22.41
C SER A 295 -7.40 2.02 21.06
N ILE A 296 -6.55 2.07 20.03
CA ILE A 296 -6.98 2.02 18.62
C ILE A 296 -7.75 0.73 18.31
N GLN A 297 -7.44 -0.37 19.01
CA GLN A 297 -8.15 -1.65 18.88
C GLN A 297 -9.64 -1.52 19.20
N ASP A 298 -10.02 -0.58 20.05
CA ASP A 298 -11.42 -0.35 20.43
C ASP A 298 -12.28 0.14 19.27
N ILE A 299 -11.68 0.67 18.20
CA ILE A 299 -12.40 1.21 17.06
C ILE A 299 -12.27 0.37 15.77
N ILE A 300 -11.28 -0.54 15.69
CA ILE A 300 -11.08 -1.37 14.51
C ILE A 300 -12.29 -2.29 14.31
N GLY A 301 -12.96 -2.10 13.16
CA GLY A 301 -14.08 -2.93 12.76
C GLY A 301 -15.38 -2.71 13.53
N LEU A 302 -15.56 -1.57 14.22
CA LEU A 302 -16.83 -1.26 14.89
C LEU A 302 -18.04 -1.26 13.94
N MET A 303 -17.84 -1.06 12.64
CA MET A 303 -18.90 -1.05 11.64
C MET A 303 -19.03 -2.41 10.89
N LYS A 304 -18.44 -3.48 11.44
CA LYS A 304 -18.56 -4.83 10.85
C LYS A 304 -19.93 -5.49 11.03
N ASN A 305 -20.75 -5.01 11.96
CA ASN A 305 -22.04 -5.61 12.32
C ASN A 305 -23.20 -4.88 11.65
#